data_895464812e4888e641a03c5d11fc4f44
#
_entry.id   895464812e4888e641a03c5d11fc4f44
#
_cell.length_a   1.000
_cell.length_b   1.000
_cell.length_c   1.000
_cell.angle_alpha   90.00
_cell.angle_beta   90.00
_cell.angle_gamma   90.00
#
_symmetry.space_group_name_H-M   'P 1'
#
loop_
_entity.id
_entity.type
_entity.pdbx_description
1 polymer ?
#
loop_
_entity_poly.entity_id
_entity_poly.type
_entity_poly.pdbx_seq_one_letter_code
_entity_poly.pdbx_strand_id
1 'polypeptide(L)'
;MIEFLTPLWLVAAAAAAIPLFIHLLRRRTGTRVEFPAVRYLARAEREHSRNLKLRNLLLMLLRVAAIVCIATAAARPLIRVAGSGHAPTAMAIVLDNSLSSAAIAAGRPVLEELRAVAGAVASRAAVTDRLWLITADGTVHGGTPAAVAQAISHTEPLAGAGDVEGAAVRAASLVGGSGLAEREVAIMTDGQATTWSAPITLGQARVQVYRSRQAAPRNAAVVEAEALPSRWTPRGAVRARVLTPDSAAFRITIDGRTLARGTAVKDQEVLVRASPAERGWSTGTVEVEPDELRGDDVRYFAAWIGPAPAIRVSAALGRFATIAIEALVQADRATLGADVTFSPADEATTLPALLVAPSDPVRIGAANRALARLDIPWRFGDLRRGESSVQSTSRDDSTFKDVNVVLRYRLAGSAPVATDTLAVTAGEPWIVGGPGYVLVASPLAPDATSLPIRAAFVPWLAEMFSQRLGREAGTIVNATPGAMLARPAGVDALELSEGQRQAITGDSVAAPDKPGVYSFLTGGVRAGALVVNPEPAESDLRRLSPQALASRIRATSVRSGEDSTAVRAHVFDSAPRRPLVLPLLLLAVVALVAESTLTGRSRGGA
;
A
#
# COMPACT_ATOMS: atom_id res chain seq x y z
N MET A 1 -40.72 7.54 2.57
CA MET A 1 -40.37 8.93 2.94
C MET A 1 -40.16 9.72 1.67
N ILE A 2 -40.66 10.96 1.62
CA ILE A 2 -40.42 11.89 0.52
C ILE A 2 -39.20 12.73 0.90
N GLU A 3 -38.19 12.74 0.04
CA GLU A 3 -36.97 13.56 0.18
C GLU A 3 -37.04 14.71 -0.83
N PHE A 4 -36.57 15.90 -0.47
CA PHE A 4 -36.56 17.07 -1.35
C PHE A 4 -35.10 17.46 -1.67
N LEU A 5 -34.77 17.57 -2.96
CA LEU A 5 -33.42 18.01 -3.40
C LEU A 5 -33.16 19.50 -3.14
N THR A 6 -34.22 20.32 -3.26
CA THR A 6 -34.14 21.78 -3.10
C THR A 6 -35.27 22.28 -2.22
N PRO A 7 -35.24 21.98 -0.88
CA PRO A 7 -36.36 22.24 0.03
C PRO A 7 -36.70 23.74 0.16
N LEU A 8 -35.77 24.64 -0.11
CA LEU A 8 -36.02 26.09 -0.09
C LEU A 8 -37.15 26.53 -1.02
N TRP A 9 -37.38 25.82 -2.13
CA TRP A 9 -38.49 26.13 -3.05
C TRP A 9 -39.89 25.85 -2.45
N LEU A 10 -40.00 25.10 -1.36
CA LEU A 10 -41.27 24.94 -0.66
C LEU A 10 -41.76 26.26 -0.07
N VAL A 11 -40.89 27.22 0.22
CA VAL A 11 -41.27 28.58 0.64
C VAL A 11 -42.10 29.28 -0.44
N ALA A 12 -41.85 28.99 -1.73
CA ALA A 12 -42.64 29.53 -2.84
C ALA A 12 -44.14 29.07 -2.77
N ALA A 13 -44.45 27.97 -2.05
CA ALA A 13 -45.83 27.57 -1.83
C ALA A 13 -46.62 28.61 -1.00
N ALA A 14 -45.92 29.50 -0.25
CA ALA A 14 -46.58 30.62 0.42
C ALA A 14 -47.30 31.58 -0.55
N ALA A 15 -46.86 31.62 -1.83
CA ALA A 15 -47.57 32.36 -2.89
C ALA A 15 -49.01 31.88 -3.11
N ALA A 16 -49.36 30.66 -2.68
CA ALA A 16 -50.73 30.15 -2.68
C ALA A 16 -51.66 30.95 -1.74
N ALA A 17 -51.13 31.71 -0.79
CA ALA A 17 -51.87 32.64 0.04
C ALA A 17 -52.41 33.84 -0.76
N ILE A 18 -51.79 34.24 -1.89
CA ILE A 18 -52.19 35.36 -2.72
C ILE A 18 -53.64 35.20 -3.26
N PRO A 19 -53.99 34.11 -4.01
CA PRO A 19 -55.37 33.91 -4.48
C PRO A 19 -56.36 33.77 -3.32
N LEU A 20 -55.93 33.19 -2.20
CA LEU A 20 -56.76 33.07 -0.99
C LEU A 20 -57.07 34.47 -0.41
N PHE A 21 -56.08 35.33 -0.30
CA PHE A 21 -56.19 36.69 0.24
C PHE A 21 -57.05 37.57 -0.67
N ILE A 22 -56.86 37.46 -2.01
CA ILE A 22 -57.68 38.19 -3.00
C ILE A 22 -59.17 37.71 -2.89
N HIS A 23 -59.40 36.43 -2.68
CA HIS A 23 -60.76 35.88 -2.53
C HIS A 23 -61.42 36.37 -1.23
N LEU A 24 -60.72 36.45 -0.12
CA LEU A 24 -61.18 36.94 1.16
C LEU A 24 -61.41 38.48 1.17
N LEU A 25 -60.55 39.24 0.49
CA LEU A 25 -60.65 40.70 0.40
C LEU A 25 -61.72 41.21 -0.56
N ARG A 26 -62.25 40.39 -1.49
CA ARG A 26 -63.40 40.70 -2.34
C ARG A 26 -64.69 40.73 -1.51
N ARG A 27 -64.77 41.72 -0.59
CA ARG A 27 -66.07 42.12 0.01
C ARG A 27 -66.88 42.83 -1.06
N ARG A 28 -68.03 42.26 -1.39
CA ARG A 28 -69.00 42.92 -2.28
C ARG A 28 -69.55 44.17 -1.57
N THR A 29 -69.17 45.34 -2.02
CA THR A 29 -69.87 46.58 -1.78
C THR A 29 -71.05 46.61 -2.74
N GLY A 30 -72.13 45.92 -2.42
CA GLY A 30 -73.37 46.06 -3.17
C GLY A 30 -74.18 47.20 -2.56
N THR A 31 -74.38 48.27 -3.28
CA THR A 31 -75.43 49.25 -2.97
C THR A 31 -76.75 48.55 -2.96
N ARG A 32 -77.45 48.56 -1.81
CA ARG A 32 -78.83 48.08 -1.65
C ARG A 32 -79.75 49.06 -2.36
N VAL A 33 -80.32 48.67 -3.50
CA VAL A 33 -81.47 49.37 -4.15
C VAL A 33 -82.67 48.52 -3.87
N GLU A 34 -83.70 49.11 -3.17
CA GLU A 34 -84.98 48.45 -2.90
C GLU A 34 -85.80 48.49 -4.15
N PHE A 35 -86.10 47.32 -4.69
CA PHE A 35 -87.02 47.12 -5.84
C PHE A 35 -88.23 46.29 -5.42
N PRO A 36 -89.54 46.76 -5.66
CA PRO A 36 -90.72 46.10 -5.12
C PRO A 36 -91.06 44.68 -5.64
N ALA A 37 -90.40 44.23 -6.73
CA ALA A 37 -90.68 42.95 -7.39
C ALA A 37 -89.84 41.74 -6.93
N VAL A 38 -89.08 41.84 -5.84
CA VAL A 38 -88.11 40.85 -5.34
C VAL A 38 -88.69 39.52 -4.91
N ARG A 39 -90.01 39.43 -4.67
CA ARG A 39 -90.61 38.21 -4.08
C ARG A 39 -90.66 36.99 -5.03
N TYR A 40 -90.59 37.18 -6.36
CA TYR A 40 -90.60 36.13 -7.38
C TYR A 40 -89.21 35.71 -7.83
N LEU A 41 -88.18 36.56 -7.67
CA LEU A 41 -86.79 36.29 -8.09
C LEU A 41 -86.00 35.59 -6.98
N ALA A 42 -86.44 35.58 -5.73
CA ALA A 42 -85.71 35.12 -4.58
C ALA A 42 -85.33 33.60 -4.62
N ARG A 43 -86.07 32.80 -5.39
CA ARG A 43 -85.80 31.35 -5.54
C ARG A 43 -84.72 31.07 -6.60
N ALA A 44 -84.79 31.71 -7.73
CA ALA A 44 -83.80 31.61 -8.80
C ALA A 44 -82.46 32.23 -8.42
N GLU A 45 -82.52 33.32 -7.61
CA GLU A 45 -81.29 34.00 -7.15
C GLU A 45 -80.52 33.17 -6.12
N ARG A 46 -81.24 32.37 -5.28
CA ARG A 46 -80.56 31.46 -4.32
C ARG A 46 -79.82 30.30 -4.97
N GLU A 47 -80.41 29.72 -6.01
CA GLU A 47 -79.74 28.65 -6.79
C GLU A 47 -78.59 29.21 -7.59
N HIS A 48 -78.75 30.37 -8.22
CA HIS A 48 -77.68 31.00 -9.05
C HIS A 48 -76.56 31.50 -8.16
N SER A 49 -76.81 32.08 -7.03
CA SER A 49 -75.79 32.57 -6.09
C SER A 49 -75.02 31.42 -5.43
N ARG A 50 -75.62 30.27 -5.22
CA ARG A 50 -74.97 29.07 -4.68
C ARG A 50 -74.01 28.48 -5.73
N ASN A 51 -74.42 28.37 -6.97
CA ASN A 51 -73.62 27.87 -8.07
C ASN A 51 -72.41 28.80 -8.39
N LEU A 52 -72.60 30.12 -8.31
CA LEU A 52 -71.52 31.11 -8.47
C LEU A 52 -70.50 31.07 -7.32
N LYS A 53 -70.98 30.87 -6.07
CA LYS A 53 -70.09 30.71 -4.93
C LYS A 53 -69.26 29.42 -5.01
N LEU A 54 -69.90 28.30 -5.38
CA LEU A 54 -69.22 27.02 -5.57
C LEU A 54 -68.18 27.10 -6.69
N ARG A 55 -68.54 27.74 -7.79
CA ARG A 55 -67.63 27.92 -8.95
C ARG A 55 -66.44 28.82 -8.58
N ASN A 56 -66.63 29.93 -7.92
CA ASN A 56 -65.55 30.81 -7.47
C ASN A 56 -64.63 30.14 -6.46
N LEU A 57 -65.18 29.30 -5.58
CA LEU A 57 -64.43 28.48 -4.66
C LEU A 57 -63.57 27.44 -5.41
N LEU A 58 -64.17 26.77 -6.41
CA LEU A 58 -63.48 25.79 -7.23
C LEU A 58 -62.31 26.43 -8.06
N LEU A 59 -62.53 27.58 -8.66
CA LEU A 59 -61.49 28.35 -9.37
C LEU A 59 -60.36 28.75 -8.42
N MET A 60 -60.68 29.19 -7.21
CA MET A 60 -59.66 29.50 -6.19
C MET A 60 -58.86 28.24 -5.81
N LEU A 61 -59.52 27.10 -5.57
CA LEU A 61 -58.87 25.85 -5.22
C LEU A 61 -57.95 25.36 -6.35
N LEU A 62 -58.35 25.50 -7.64
CA LEU A 62 -57.51 25.13 -8.79
C LEU A 62 -56.24 26.01 -8.87
N ARG A 63 -56.35 27.32 -8.61
CA ARG A 63 -55.17 28.21 -8.56
C ARG A 63 -54.21 27.87 -7.44
N VAL A 64 -54.77 27.66 -6.23
CA VAL A 64 -53.96 27.24 -5.09
C VAL A 64 -53.26 25.91 -5.38
N ALA A 65 -54.01 24.93 -5.93
CA ALA A 65 -53.42 23.63 -6.30
C ALA A 65 -52.33 23.74 -7.35
N ALA A 66 -52.50 24.57 -8.39
CA ALA A 66 -51.49 24.78 -9.41
C ALA A 66 -50.20 25.39 -8.80
N ILE A 67 -50.32 26.44 -7.96
CA ILE A 67 -49.15 27.08 -7.31
C ILE A 67 -48.45 26.09 -6.39
N VAL A 68 -49.19 25.32 -5.60
CA VAL A 68 -48.60 24.32 -4.69
C VAL A 68 -47.92 23.22 -5.48
N CYS A 69 -48.53 22.72 -6.57
CA CYS A 69 -47.88 21.72 -7.44
C CYS A 69 -46.61 22.23 -8.07
N ILE A 70 -46.58 23.47 -8.58
CA ILE A 70 -45.37 24.08 -9.18
C ILE A 70 -44.29 24.28 -8.12
N ALA A 71 -44.59 24.81 -6.95
CA ALA A 71 -43.63 25.00 -5.85
C ALA A 71 -43.09 23.66 -5.36
N THR A 72 -43.94 22.64 -5.24
CA THR A 72 -43.50 21.30 -4.85
C THR A 72 -42.66 20.65 -5.95
N ALA A 73 -43.01 20.84 -7.24
CA ALA A 73 -42.18 20.35 -8.36
C ALA A 73 -40.81 21.02 -8.39
N ALA A 74 -40.73 22.34 -8.12
CA ALA A 74 -39.47 23.09 -8.02
C ALA A 74 -38.59 22.59 -6.85
N ALA A 75 -39.22 22.11 -5.75
CA ALA A 75 -38.51 21.50 -4.63
C ALA A 75 -37.95 20.10 -4.96
N ARG A 76 -38.20 19.56 -6.18
CA ARG A 76 -37.73 18.27 -6.70
C ARG A 76 -37.93 17.10 -5.73
N PRO A 77 -39.16 16.76 -5.38
CA PRO A 77 -39.44 15.64 -4.49
C PRO A 77 -39.07 14.32 -5.12
N LEU A 78 -38.42 13.47 -4.32
CA LEU A 78 -38.06 12.10 -4.66
C LEU A 78 -38.84 11.15 -3.76
N ILE A 79 -39.44 10.12 -4.35
CA ILE A 79 -40.08 9.03 -3.60
C ILE A 79 -39.24 7.75 -3.77
N ARG A 80 -39.13 7.00 -2.68
CA ARG A 80 -38.62 5.63 -2.73
C ARG A 80 -39.76 4.74 -3.24
N VAL A 81 -39.50 4.06 -4.35
CA VAL A 81 -40.46 3.12 -4.93
C VAL A 81 -40.09 1.73 -4.46
N ALA A 82 -40.99 1.05 -3.76
CA ALA A 82 -40.85 -0.37 -3.46
C ALA A 82 -41.09 -1.15 -4.76
N GLY A 83 -40.06 -1.83 -5.27
CA GLY A 83 -40.14 -2.61 -6.52
C GLY A 83 -38.84 -3.37 -6.79
N SER A 84 -38.86 -4.26 -7.79
CA SER A 84 -37.73 -5.02 -8.23
C SER A 84 -36.69 -4.10 -8.93
N GLY A 85 -35.69 -3.64 -8.20
CA GLY A 85 -34.59 -2.82 -8.72
C GLY A 85 -33.97 -1.94 -7.65
N HIS A 86 -32.77 -1.48 -7.88
CA HIS A 86 -32.04 -0.53 -7.04
C HIS A 86 -31.76 0.77 -7.81
N ALA A 87 -31.37 1.82 -7.10
CA ALA A 87 -30.94 3.07 -7.73
C ALA A 87 -29.61 2.84 -8.48
N PRO A 88 -29.36 3.57 -9.60
CA PRO A 88 -28.06 3.51 -10.29
C PRO A 88 -26.92 3.74 -9.31
N THR A 89 -26.05 2.73 -9.19
CA THR A 89 -25.02 2.64 -8.16
C THR A 89 -23.63 2.54 -8.79
N ALA A 90 -22.67 3.29 -8.25
CA ALA A 90 -21.26 3.07 -8.50
C ALA A 90 -20.74 2.05 -7.49
N MET A 91 -20.37 0.87 -7.97
CA MET A 91 -19.89 -0.24 -7.16
C MET A 91 -18.46 -0.60 -7.52
N ALA A 92 -17.56 -0.60 -6.56
CA ALA A 92 -16.23 -1.15 -6.71
C ALA A 92 -16.10 -2.42 -5.85
N ILE A 93 -15.70 -3.51 -6.47
CA ILE A 93 -15.42 -4.78 -5.83
C ILE A 93 -13.91 -4.87 -5.63
N VAL A 94 -13.46 -4.93 -4.39
CA VAL A 94 -12.06 -5.20 -4.04
C VAL A 94 -11.95 -6.68 -3.76
N LEU A 95 -11.11 -7.36 -4.53
CA LEU A 95 -10.86 -8.79 -4.39
C LEU A 95 -9.44 -9.00 -3.89
N ASP A 96 -9.33 -9.48 -2.67
CA ASP A 96 -8.07 -9.86 -2.07
C ASP A 96 -7.56 -11.16 -2.70
N ASN A 97 -6.55 -11.02 -3.54
CA ASN A 97 -5.84 -12.11 -4.18
C ASN A 97 -4.37 -12.19 -3.73
N SER A 98 -4.05 -11.64 -2.54
CA SER A 98 -2.74 -11.76 -1.90
C SER A 98 -2.34 -13.24 -1.74
N LEU A 99 -1.05 -13.49 -1.45
CA LEU A 99 -0.54 -14.85 -1.28
C LEU A 99 -1.32 -15.63 -0.23
N SER A 100 -1.69 -15.02 0.90
CA SER A 100 -2.45 -15.66 1.98
C SER A 100 -3.83 -16.17 1.52
N SER A 101 -4.43 -15.56 0.50
CA SER A 101 -5.70 -16.01 -0.09
C SER A 101 -5.59 -17.33 -0.85
N ALA A 102 -4.37 -17.75 -1.24
CA ALA A 102 -4.11 -19.05 -1.86
C ALA A 102 -4.14 -20.20 -0.85
N ALA A 103 -4.14 -19.92 0.46
CA ALA A 103 -4.17 -20.95 1.49
C ALA A 103 -5.38 -21.87 1.32
N ILE A 104 -5.14 -23.19 1.43
CA ILE A 104 -6.18 -24.19 1.33
C ILE A 104 -6.86 -24.33 2.69
N ALA A 105 -8.11 -23.94 2.76
CA ALA A 105 -8.93 -24.10 3.94
C ALA A 105 -10.15 -24.96 3.60
N ALA A 106 -10.45 -25.96 4.42
CA ALA A 106 -11.51 -26.96 4.17
C ALA A 106 -11.46 -27.60 2.77
N GLY A 107 -10.24 -27.83 2.24
CA GLY A 107 -10.00 -28.51 0.96
C GLY A 107 -10.13 -27.65 -0.29
N ARG A 108 -10.25 -26.31 -0.14
CA ARG A 108 -10.30 -25.35 -1.26
C ARG A 108 -9.49 -24.10 -0.95
N PRO A 109 -8.88 -23.46 -1.96
CA PRO A 109 -8.28 -22.15 -1.78
C PRO A 109 -9.30 -21.12 -1.28
N VAL A 110 -8.90 -20.27 -0.34
CA VAL A 110 -9.75 -19.18 0.17
C VAL A 110 -10.17 -18.25 -0.96
N LEU A 111 -9.29 -17.97 -1.92
CA LEU A 111 -9.58 -17.15 -3.09
C LEU A 111 -10.79 -17.65 -3.91
N GLU A 112 -11.01 -18.95 -4.00
CA GLU A 112 -12.20 -19.50 -4.69
C GLU A 112 -13.50 -19.07 -3.99
N GLU A 113 -13.53 -19.08 -2.66
CA GLU A 113 -14.65 -18.58 -1.88
C GLU A 113 -14.86 -17.07 -2.12
N LEU A 114 -13.77 -16.30 -2.06
CA LEU A 114 -13.82 -14.85 -2.29
C LEU A 114 -14.31 -14.51 -3.71
N ARG A 115 -13.82 -15.22 -4.74
CA ARG A 115 -14.28 -15.10 -6.13
C ARG A 115 -15.76 -15.42 -6.30
N ALA A 116 -16.23 -16.47 -5.65
CA ALA A 116 -17.64 -16.86 -5.71
C ALA A 116 -18.55 -15.76 -5.12
N VAL A 117 -18.17 -15.17 -3.99
CA VAL A 117 -18.92 -14.06 -3.36
C VAL A 117 -18.84 -12.80 -4.22
N ALA A 118 -17.66 -12.44 -4.72
CA ALA A 118 -17.46 -11.29 -5.61
C ALA A 118 -18.30 -11.42 -6.90
N GLY A 119 -18.30 -12.59 -7.54
CA GLY A 119 -19.12 -12.89 -8.72
C GLY A 119 -20.63 -12.81 -8.43
N ALA A 120 -21.05 -13.29 -7.26
CA ALA A 120 -22.44 -13.17 -6.82
C ALA A 120 -22.85 -11.72 -6.53
N VAL A 121 -21.94 -10.86 -6.09
CA VAL A 121 -22.17 -9.40 -5.97
C VAL A 121 -22.26 -8.78 -7.37
N ALA A 122 -21.31 -9.06 -8.26
CA ALA A 122 -21.30 -8.53 -9.62
C ALA A 122 -22.55 -8.90 -10.41
N SER A 123 -23.10 -10.09 -10.22
CA SER A 123 -24.32 -10.57 -10.90
C SER A 123 -25.60 -9.80 -10.50
N ARG A 124 -25.58 -9.05 -9.41
CA ARG A 124 -26.71 -8.20 -9.00
C ARG A 124 -26.73 -6.83 -9.68
N ALA A 125 -25.62 -6.44 -10.31
CA ALA A 125 -25.51 -5.16 -10.96
C ALA A 125 -26.43 -5.08 -12.18
N ALA A 126 -27.08 -3.92 -12.35
CA ALA A 126 -27.90 -3.58 -13.51
C ALA A 126 -27.07 -2.87 -14.58
N VAL A 127 -27.60 -2.77 -15.79
CA VAL A 127 -26.93 -2.05 -16.90
C VAL A 127 -26.71 -0.55 -16.61
N THR A 128 -27.50 0.01 -15.70
CA THR A 128 -27.41 1.41 -15.24
C THR A 128 -26.29 1.67 -14.24
N ASP A 129 -25.69 0.62 -13.69
CA ASP A 129 -24.61 0.73 -12.73
C ASP A 129 -23.24 0.91 -13.40
N ARG A 130 -22.33 1.45 -12.61
CA ARG A 130 -20.90 1.48 -12.95
C ARG A 130 -20.17 0.51 -12.06
N LEU A 131 -19.49 -0.47 -12.65
CA LEU A 131 -18.85 -1.54 -11.93
C LEU A 131 -17.35 -1.59 -12.19
N TRP A 132 -16.58 -1.81 -11.13
CA TRP A 132 -15.13 -2.03 -11.18
C TRP A 132 -14.74 -3.21 -10.30
N LEU A 133 -13.76 -3.97 -10.74
CA LEU A 133 -12.98 -4.90 -9.93
C LEU A 133 -11.61 -4.27 -9.69
N ILE A 134 -11.14 -4.30 -8.45
CA ILE A 134 -9.78 -3.91 -8.07
C ILE A 134 -9.16 -5.09 -7.32
N THR A 135 -8.04 -5.60 -7.82
CA THR A 135 -7.27 -6.67 -7.19
C THR A 135 -6.21 -6.11 -6.25
N ALA A 136 -5.65 -6.95 -5.39
CA ALA A 136 -4.68 -6.53 -4.38
C ALA A 136 -3.35 -5.99 -4.96
N ASP A 137 -3.03 -6.26 -6.22
CA ASP A 137 -1.94 -5.62 -6.97
C ASP A 137 -2.28 -4.21 -7.49
N GLY A 138 -3.49 -3.72 -7.20
CA GLY A 138 -3.98 -2.44 -7.66
C GLY A 138 -4.47 -2.43 -9.11
N THR A 139 -4.55 -3.58 -9.79
CA THR A 139 -5.11 -3.67 -11.14
C THR A 139 -6.61 -3.36 -11.13
N VAL A 140 -7.06 -2.54 -12.09
CA VAL A 140 -8.46 -2.09 -12.19
C VAL A 140 -9.09 -2.61 -13.47
N HIS A 141 -10.17 -3.36 -13.33
CA HIS A 141 -11.01 -3.80 -14.44
C HIS A 141 -12.39 -3.15 -14.32
N GLY A 142 -12.72 -2.25 -15.25
CA GLY A 142 -14.03 -1.61 -15.31
C GLY A 142 -14.81 -2.09 -16.53
N GLY A 143 -16.14 -2.09 -16.44
CA GLY A 143 -16.95 -2.44 -17.60
C GLY A 143 -18.35 -2.92 -17.27
N THR A 144 -18.92 -3.72 -18.16
CA THR A 144 -20.22 -4.34 -17.97
C THR A 144 -20.17 -5.38 -16.83
N PRO A 145 -21.30 -5.68 -16.16
CA PRO A 145 -21.32 -6.72 -15.14
C PRO A 145 -20.74 -8.06 -15.60
N ALA A 146 -20.95 -8.44 -16.87
CA ALA A 146 -20.41 -9.66 -17.45
C ALA A 146 -18.86 -9.61 -17.59
N ALA A 147 -18.31 -8.49 -18.04
CA ALA A 147 -16.86 -8.31 -18.18
C ALA A 147 -16.16 -8.34 -16.81
N VAL A 148 -16.75 -7.68 -15.79
CA VAL A 148 -16.22 -7.71 -14.44
C VAL A 148 -16.33 -9.10 -13.82
N ALA A 149 -17.43 -9.82 -14.03
CA ALA A 149 -17.59 -11.20 -13.54
C ALA A 149 -16.56 -12.14 -14.21
N GLN A 150 -16.25 -11.95 -15.49
CA GLN A 150 -15.20 -12.67 -16.18
C GLN A 150 -13.82 -12.36 -15.56
N ALA A 151 -13.49 -11.09 -15.32
CA ALA A 151 -12.23 -10.70 -14.67
C ALA A 151 -12.10 -11.35 -13.27
N ILE A 152 -13.19 -11.36 -12.47
CA ILE A 152 -13.23 -12.03 -11.15
C ILE A 152 -12.88 -13.52 -11.30
N SER A 153 -13.46 -14.22 -12.28
CA SER A 153 -13.24 -15.65 -12.47
C SER A 153 -11.82 -16.00 -12.88
N HIS A 154 -11.10 -15.09 -13.54
CA HIS A 154 -9.73 -15.28 -14.00
C HIS A 154 -8.68 -14.68 -13.03
N THR A 155 -9.09 -14.09 -11.92
CA THR A 155 -8.15 -13.57 -10.94
C THR A 155 -7.37 -14.73 -10.30
N GLU A 156 -6.06 -14.70 -10.41
CA GLU A 156 -5.16 -15.68 -9.78
C GLU A 156 -4.54 -15.11 -8.51
N PRO A 157 -4.09 -15.96 -7.57
CA PRO A 157 -3.38 -15.47 -6.39
C PRO A 157 -2.03 -14.85 -6.80
N LEU A 158 -1.64 -13.79 -6.13
CA LEU A 158 -0.32 -13.19 -6.26
C LEU A 158 0.74 -14.10 -5.62
N ALA A 159 1.94 -14.09 -6.16
CA ALA A 159 3.07 -14.73 -5.50
C ALA A 159 3.71 -13.86 -4.41
N GLY A 160 3.25 -12.64 -4.25
CA GLY A 160 3.73 -11.65 -3.30
C GLY A 160 2.61 -11.02 -2.47
N ALA A 161 2.96 -10.03 -1.68
CA ALA A 161 2.03 -9.24 -0.89
C ALA A 161 1.05 -8.49 -1.79
N GLY A 162 -0.21 -8.44 -1.36
CA GLY A 162 -1.20 -7.56 -1.93
C GLY A 162 -1.36 -6.29 -1.09
N ASP A 163 -1.58 -5.16 -1.73
CA ASP A 163 -1.99 -3.91 -1.07
C ASP A 163 -3.53 -3.78 -1.10
N VAL A 164 -4.21 -4.62 -0.31
CA VAL A 164 -5.69 -4.62 -0.22
C VAL A 164 -6.20 -3.29 0.35
N GLU A 165 -5.48 -2.68 1.30
CA GLU A 165 -5.82 -1.37 1.87
C GLU A 165 -5.75 -0.28 0.80
N GLY A 166 -4.69 -0.23 0.01
CA GLY A 166 -4.54 0.70 -1.12
C GLY A 166 -5.57 0.45 -2.24
N ALA A 167 -5.87 -0.82 -2.53
CA ALA A 167 -6.93 -1.20 -3.47
C ALA A 167 -8.31 -0.69 -3.00
N ALA A 168 -8.61 -0.79 -1.69
CA ALA A 168 -9.85 -0.26 -1.11
C ALA A 168 -9.94 1.27 -1.18
N VAL A 169 -8.83 1.98 -0.92
CA VAL A 169 -8.75 3.44 -1.07
C VAL A 169 -8.95 3.86 -2.54
N ARG A 170 -8.33 3.14 -3.47
CA ARG A 170 -8.52 3.34 -4.91
C ARG A 170 -9.97 3.11 -5.33
N ALA A 171 -10.61 2.05 -4.80
CA ALA A 171 -12.02 1.75 -5.01
C ALA A 171 -12.91 2.91 -4.57
N ALA A 172 -12.69 3.45 -3.37
CA ALA A 172 -13.44 4.59 -2.85
C ALA A 172 -13.26 5.84 -3.73
N SER A 173 -12.07 6.08 -4.26
CA SER A 173 -11.79 7.18 -5.19
C SER A 173 -12.57 7.02 -6.51
N LEU A 174 -12.58 5.81 -7.10
CA LEU A 174 -13.29 5.53 -8.34
C LEU A 174 -14.80 5.71 -8.20
N VAL A 175 -15.40 5.16 -7.14
CA VAL A 175 -16.86 5.36 -6.91
C VAL A 175 -17.18 6.81 -6.58
N GLY A 176 -16.27 7.52 -5.89
CA GLY A 176 -16.37 8.95 -5.60
C GLY A 176 -16.43 9.82 -6.86
N GLY A 177 -15.59 9.52 -7.86
CA GLY A 177 -15.50 10.22 -9.14
C GLY A 177 -16.59 9.83 -10.16
N SER A 178 -17.47 8.87 -9.87
CA SER A 178 -18.42 8.31 -10.84
C SER A 178 -19.54 9.25 -11.27
N GLY A 179 -19.86 10.28 -10.47
CA GLY A 179 -21.02 11.15 -10.67
C GLY A 179 -22.35 10.53 -10.25
N LEU A 180 -22.40 9.27 -9.81
CA LEU A 180 -23.60 8.63 -9.28
C LEU A 180 -23.79 8.97 -7.80
N ALA A 181 -25.06 9.07 -7.37
CA ALA A 181 -25.40 9.41 -6.00
C ALA A 181 -25.12 8.26 -5.02
N GLU A 182 -25.41 7.03 -5.46
CA GLU A 182 -25.17 5.83 -4.65
C GLU A 182 -23.77 5.30 -4.93
N ARG A 183 -22.98 5.10 -3.86
CA ARG A 183 -21.56 4.72 -3.92
C ARG A 183 -21.32 3.59 -2.95
N GLU A 184 -20.88 2.47 -3.47
CA GLU A 184 -20.62 1.27 -2.67
C GLU A 184 -19.23 0.69 -2.96
N VAL A 185 -18.59 0.18 -1.93
CA VAL A 185 -17.36 -0.61 -2.02
C VAL A 185 -17.63 -1.94 -1.35
N ALA A 186 -17.43 -3.02 -2.09
CA ALA A 186 -17.54 -4.38 -1.58
C ALA A 186 -16.13 -5.00 -1.50
N ILE A 187 -15.68 -5.34 -0.30
CA ILE A 187 -14.33 -5.88 -0.05
C ILE A 187 -14.47 -7.35 0.27
N MET A 188 -13.81 -8.20 -0.52
CA MET A 188 -13.72 -9.64 -0.31
C MET A 188 -12.30 -9.96 0.13
N THR A 189 -12.11 -10.36 1.39
CA THR A 189 -10.79 -10.59 1.99
C THR A 189 -10.79 -11.84 2.88
N ASP A 190 -9.64 -12.43 3.08
CA ASP A 190 -9.44 -13.46 4.10
C ASP A 190 -9.39 -12.87 5.51
N GLY A 191 -9.18 -11.55 5.63
CA GLY A 191 -9.16 -10.81 6.89
C GLY A 191 -7.87 -10.95 7.66
N GLN A 192 -6.74 -11.16 7.00
CA GLN A 192 -5.42 -11.31 7.61
C GLN A 192 -5.06 -10.10 8.48
N ALA A 193 -4.56 -10.36 9.69
CA ALA A 193 -4.31 -9.31 10.69
C ALA A 193 -3.14 -8.38 10.32
N THR A 194 -2.16 -8.89 9.57
CA THR A 194 -1.00 -8.14 9.09
C THR A 194 -1.36 -7.18 7.98
N THR A 195 -2.29 -7.53 7.09
CA THR A 195 -2.81 -6.68 6.02
C THR A 195 -3.61 -5.50 6.58
N TRP A 196 -4.52 -5.75 7.54
CA TRP A 196 -5.38 -4.73 8.14
C TRP A 196 -4.76 -4.14 9.41
N SER A 197 -3.52 -3.66 9.32
CA SER A 197 -2.75 -3.18 10.47
C SER A 197 -3.12 -1.76 10.90
N ALA A 198 -3.51 -0.88 9.97
CA ALA A 198 -3.83 0.52 10.19
C ALA A 198 -5.29 0.85 9.80
N PRO A 199 -5.89 1.90 10.40
CA PRO A 199 -7.20 2.37 9.97
C PRO A 199 -7.14 3.07 8.60
N ILE A 200 -8.07 2.71 7.69
CA ILE A 200 -8.22 3.34 6.38
C ILE A 200 -9.49 4.19 6.31
N THR A 201 -9.51 5.18 5.41
CA THR A 201 -10.66 6.07 5.20
C THR A 201 -11.17 5.95 3.77
N LEU A 202 -12.43 5.52 3.63
CA LEU A 202 -13.10 5.30 2.33
C LEU A 202 -14.17 6.36 2.01
N GLY A 203 -14.13 7.50 2.70
CA GLY A 203 -14.94 8.67 2.40
C GLY A 203 -16.44 8.42 2.53
N GLN A 204 -17.20 8.84 1.51
CA GLN A 204 -18.66 8.78 1.50
C GLN A 204 -19.24 7.47 0.93
N ALA A 205 -18.45 6.46 0.72
CA ALA A 205 -18.93 5.16 0.26
C ALA A 205 -19.63 4.38 1.38
N ARG A 206 -20.60 3.55 1.00
CA ARG A 206 -21.10 2.46 1.85
C ARG A 206 -20.21 1.26 1.63
N VAL A 207 -19.72 0.66 2.70
CA VAL A 207 -18.75 -0.43 2.63
C VAL A 207 -19.37 -1.73 3.13
N GLN A 208 -19.27 -2.77 2.30
CA GLN A 208 -19.60 -4.15 2.67
C GLN A 208 -18.34 -4.96 2.67
N VAL A 209 -18.00 -5.59 3.78
CA VAL A 209 -16.81 -6.43 3.89
C VAL A 209 -17.25 -7.88 4.07
N TYR A 210 -16.83 -8.72 3.16
CA TYR A 210 -16.92 -10.16 3.32
C TYR A 210 -15.58 -10.68 3.79
N ARG A 211 -15.55 -11.30 4.96
CA ARG A 211 -14.40 -12.05 5.45
C ARG A 211 -14.69 -13.54 5.29
N SER A 212 -13.72 -14.29 4.74
CA SER A 212 -13.84 -15.74 4.69
C SER A 212 -14.16 -16.33 6.07
N ARG A 213 -15.19 -17.18 6.13
CA ARG A 213 -15.62 -17.84 7.36
C ARG A 213 -14.79 -19.06 7.74
N GLN A 214 -13.97 -19.53 6.80
CA GLN A 214 -13.16 -20.72 7.04
C GLN A 214 -12.08 -20.39 8.07
N ALA A 215 -11.78 -21.34 8.96
CA ALA A 215 -10.67 -21.18 9.89
C ALA A 215 -9.35 -21.11 9.12
N ALA A 216 -8.43 -20.26 9.58
CA ALA A 216 -7.09 -20.23 9.04
C ALA A 216 -6.42 -21.60 9.26
N PRO A 217 -5.79 -22.19 8.23
CA PRO A 217 -5.05 -23.43 8.41
C PRO A 217 -3.81 -23.19 9.29
N ARG A 218 -3.23 -24.27 9.79
CA ARG A 218 -1.89 -24.20 10.39
C ARG A 218 -0.90 -23.96 9.26
N ASN A 219 0.08 -23.10 9.50
CA ASN A 219 1.09 -22.74 8.52
C ASN A 219 2.49 -22.84 9.12
N ALA A 220 3.41 -23.41 8.36
CA ALA A 220 4.83 -23.40 8.62
C ALA A 220 5.53 -22.77 7.40
N ALA A 221 6.22 -21.65 7.59
CA ALA A 221 6.78 -20.87 6.51
C ALA A 221 8.25 -20.55 6.73
N VAL A 222 9.00 -20.37 5.66
CA VAL A 222 10.34 -19.78 5.73
C VAL A 222 10.23 -18.28 5.57
N VAL A 223 10.37 -17.53 6.68
CA VAL A 223 10.24 -16.06 6.67
C VAL A 223 11.55 -15.33 6.47
N GLU A 224 12.69 -16.02 6.65
CA GLU A 224 14.02 -15.46 6.41
C GLU A 224 14.95 -16.54 5.89
N ALA A 225 15.73 -16.24 4.84
CA ALA A 225 16.82 -17.05 4.34
C ALA A 225 17.91 -16.12 3.80
N GLU A 226 19.07 -16.13 4.42
CA GLU A 226 20.15 -15.19 4.11
C GLU A 226 21.52 -15.83 4.23
N ALA A 227 22.40 -15.52 3.30
CA ALA A 227 23.81 -15.89 3.35
C ALA A 227 24.60 -14.88 4.19
N LEU A 228 25.32 -15.35 5.21
CA LEU A 228 26.10 -14.53 6.13
C LEU A 228 27.60 -14.89 6.11
N PRO A 229 28.46 -13.94 5.80
CA PRO A 229 28.18 -12.70 5.11
C PRO A 229 27.67 -12.95 3.68
N SER A 230 27.17 -11.95 2.96
CA SER A 230 26.70 -12.12 1.57
C SER A 230 27.83 -12.55 0.61
N ARG A 231 29.09 -12.22 0.95
CA ARG A 231 30.30 -12.72 0.29
C ARG A 231 31.02 -13.70 1.19
N TRP A 232 31.17 -14.92 0.73
CA TRP A 232 31.92 -15.99 1.42
C TRP A 232 33.38 -16.06 0.96
N THR A 233 34.30 -16.22 1.92
CA THR A 233 35.74 -16.27 1.68
C THR A 233 36.40 -17.42 2.47
N PRO A 234 36.47 -18.62 2.00
CA PRO A 234 35.50 -19.42 1.26
C PRO A 234 34.37 -19.97 2.15
N ARG A 235 34.35 -19.61 3.44
CA ARG A 235 33.38 -20.10 4.43
C ARG A 235 32.34 -19.04 4.72
N GLY A 236 31.11 -19.46 4.92
CA GLY A 236 30.00 -18.65 5.33
C GLY A 236 29.00 -19.41 6.18
N ALA A 237 27.85 -18.82 6.39
CA ALA A 237 26.72 -19.47 7.04
C ALA A 237 25.42 -19.07 6.33
N VAL A 238 24.43 -19.92 6.42
CA VAL A 238 23.07 -19.60 6.04
C VAL A 238 22.25 -19.40 7.31
N ARG A 239 21.68 -18.21 7.45
CA ARG A 239 20.71 -17.90 8.49
C ARG A 239 19.31 -18.14 7.91
N ALA A 240 18.48 -18.86 8.65
CA ALA A 240 17.09 -19.07 8.30
C ALA A 240 16.21 -18.90 9.53
N ARG A 241 15.01 -18.37 9.31
CA ARG A 241 13.97 -18.31 10.34
C ARG A 241 12.71 -18.92 9.80
N VAL A 242 12.19 -19.90 10.54
CA VAL A 242 10.97 -20.61 10.20
C VAL A 242 9.86 -20.18 11.15
N LEU A 243 8.79 -19.65 10.58
CA LEU A 243 7.54 -19.43 11.29
C LEU A 243 6.81 -20.76 11.41
N THR A 244 6.50 -21.18 12.62
CA THR A 244 5.74 -22.41 12.86
C THR A 244 4.98 -22.30 14.19
N PRO A 245 3.78 -22.87 14.31
CA PRO A 245 3.08 -22.89 15.59
C PRO A 245 3.78 -23.75 16.65
N ASP A 246 4.42 -24.85 16.25
CA ASP A 246 5.09 -25.81 17.16
C ASP A 246 6.51 -26.10 16.67
N SER A 247 6.64 -26.97 15.66
CA SER A 247 7.90 -27.35 15.00
C SER A 247 7.65 -27.70 13.54
N ALA A 248 8.65 -27.48 12.68
CA ALA A 248 8.61 -27.86 11.28
C ALA A 248 9.96 -28.44 10.84
N ALA A 249 9.91 -29.51 10.06
CA ALA A 249 11.11 -30.02 9.41
C ALA A 249 11.57 -29.04 8.33
N PHE A 250 12.88 -28.79 8.25
CA PHE A 250 13.45 -27.93 7.22
C PHE A 250 14.59 -28.61 6.49
N ARG A 251 14.83 -28.12 5.28
CA ARG A 251 15.97 -28.50 4.44
C ARG A 251 16.61 -27.22 3.87
N ILE A 252 17.94 -27.14 3.93
CA ILE A 252 18.72 -26.09 3.28
C ILE A 252 19.48 -26.72 2.15
N THR A 253 19.37 -26.16 0.95
CA THR A 253 20.15 -26.55 -0.23
C THR A 253 21.00 -25.41 -0.72
N ILE A 254 22.13 -25.72 -1.35
CA ILE A 254 22.98 -24.78 -2.07
C ILE A 254 23.47 -25.47 -3.36
N ASP A 255 23.32 -24.80 -4.49
CA ASP A 255 23.66 -25.33 -5.81
C ASP A 255 23.11 -26.74 -6.06
N GLY A 256 21.87 -26.98 -5.63
CA GLY A 256 21.19 -28.27 -5.76
C GLY A 256 21.63 -29.35 -4.76
N ARG A 257 22.61 -29.07 -3.90
CA ARG A 257 23.10 -30.02 -2.88
C ARG A 257 22.52 -29.71 -1.52
N THR A 258 22.08 -30.73 -0.79
CA THR A 258 21.62 -30.55 0.59
C THR A 258 22.79 -30.17 1.49
N LEU A 259 22.71 -28.99 2.10
CA LEU A 259 23.64 -28.48 3.09
C LEU A 259 23.30 -28.96 4.51
N ALA A 260 22.02 -28.91 4.86
CA ALA A 260 21.51 -29.32 6.17
C ALA A 260 20.07 -29.77 6.11
N ARG A 261 19.70 -30.59 7.09
CA ARG A 261 18.31 -30.94 7.42
C ARG A 261 18.17 -30.89 8.94
N GLY A 262 16.98 -30.51 9.39
CA GLY A 262 16.71 -30.44 10.82
C GLY A 262 15.25 -30.14 11.10
N THR A 263 14.97 -29.85 12.36
CA THR A 263 13.65 -29.40 12.82
C THR A 263 13.82 -28.02 13.45
N ALA A 264 13.10 -27.04 12.93
CA ALA A 264 12.99 -25.72 13.53
C ALA A 264 11.85 -25.74 14.54
N VAL A 265 12.05 -25.13 15.70
CA VAL A 265 10.98 -24.90 16.68
C VAL A 265 10.55 -23.44 16.63
N LYS A 266 9.39 -23.17 17.22
CA LYS A 266 8.82 -21.83 17.25
C LYS A 266 9.84 -20.79 17.73
N ASP A 267 9.93 -19.68 16.99
CA ASP A 267 10.78 -18.51 17.29
C ASP A 267 12.30 -18.80 17.29
N GLN A 268 12.74 -19.96 16.76
CA GLN A 268 14.15 -20.31 16.68
C GLN A 268 14.76 -19.84 15.34
N GLU A 269 15.90 -19.18 15.45
CA GLU A 269 16.78 -18.91 14.32
C GLU A 269 17.67 -20.14 14.05
N VAL A 270 17.77 -20.53 12.81
CA VAL A 270 18.64 -21.63 12.35
C VAL A 270 19.87 -21.01 11.66
N LEU A 271 21.05 -21.34 12.17
CA LEU A 271 22.32 -20.92 11.57
C LEU A 271 23.14 -22.15 11.18
N VAL A 272 23.36 -22.33 9.88
CA VAL A 272 24.12 -23.45 9.34
C VAL A 272 25.39 -22.96 8.65
N ARG A 273 26.56 -23.46 9.09
CA ARG A 273 27.83 -23.14 8.44
C ARG A 273 27.95 -23.89 7.10
N ALA A 274 28.46 -23.18 6.12
CA ALA A 274 28.64 -23.69 4.76
C ALA A 274 30.06 -23.47 4.27
N SER A 275 30.56 -24.45 3.51
CA SER A 275 31.86 -24.38 2.85
C SER A 275 31.68 -24.91 1.43
N PRO A 276 31.16 -24.09 0.49
CA PRO A 276 30.92 -24.53 -0.89
C PRO A 276 32.23 -24.83 -1.61
N ALA A 277 32.17 -25.78 -2.54
CA ALA A 277 33.34 -26.25 -3.26
C ALA A 277 33.75 -25.34 -4.44
N GLU A 278 32.80 -24.56 -4.98
CA GLU A 278 32.99 -23.78 -6.21
C GLU A 278 33.02 -22.29 -5.91
N ARG A 279 33.80 -21.53 -6.67
CA ARG A 279 33.83 -20.06 -6.62
C ARG A 279 32.79 -19.49 -7.58
N GLY A 280 32.32 -18.30 -7.28
CA GLY A 280 31.35 -17.59 -8.10
C GLY A 280 30.01 -17.42 -7.40
N TRP A 281 28.97 -17.23 -8.18
CA TRP A 281 27.61 -17.13 -7.69
C TRP A 281 27.06 -18.48 -7.31
N SER A 282 26.63 -18.61 -6.07
CA SER A 282 25.89 -19.75 -5.54
C SER A 282 24.47 -19.34 -5.18
N THR A 283 23.53 -20.23 -5.45
CA THR A 283 22.13 -20.02 -5.12
C THR A 283 21.64 -21.14 -4.20
N GLY A 284 20.73 -20.84 -3.31
CA GLY A 284 20.20 -21.84 -2.41
C GLY A 284 18.76 -21.61 -2.05
N THR A 285 18.19 -22.62 -1.42
CA THR A 285 16.83 -22.60 -0.87
C THR A 285 16.84 -23.04 0.58
N VAL A 286 15.94 -22.47 1.35
CA VAL A 286 15.48 -23.03 2.61
C VAL A 286 14.05 -23.46 2.39
N GLU A 287 13.73 -24.70 2.71
CA GLU A 287 12.44 -25.34 2.46
C GLU A 287 11.90 -25.94 3.74
N VAL A 288 10.59 -25.83 3.95
CA VAL A 288 9.83 -26.60 4.95
C VAL A 288 9.00 -27.68 4.27
N GLU A 289 8.42 -28.60 5.04
CA GLU A 289 7.47 -29.57 4.48
C GLU A 289 6.27 -28.81 3.93
N PRO A 290 5.83 -29.14 2.70
CA PRO A 290 4.71 -28.47 2.06
C PRO A 290 3.41 -28.60 2.86
N ASP A 291 2.76 -27.48 3.12
CA ASP A 291 1.48 -27.43 3.83
C ASP A 291 0.35 -26.79 2.99
N GLU A 292 -0.64 -26.19 3.61
CA GLU A 292 -1.81 -25.59 2.97
C GLU A 292 -1.52 -24.26 2.26
N LEU A 293 -0.37 -23.59 2.54
CA LEU A 293 0.08 -22.38 1.83
C LEU A 293 1.43 -22.63 1.14
N ARG A 294 1.38 -23.24 -0.04
CA ARG A 294 2.58 -23.66 -0.80
C ARG A 294 3.53 -22.52 -1.16
N GLY A 295 3.04 -21.30 -1.22
CA GLY A 295 3.82 -20.15 -1.71
C GLY A 295 4.93 -19.70 -0.77
N ASP A 296 4.89 -20.06 0.51
CA ASP A 296 5.87 -19.68 1.53
C ASP A 296 6.66 -20.86 2.12
N ASP A 297 6.46 -22.06 1.59
CA ASP A 297 7.22 -23.25 1.93
C ASP A 297 8.70 -23.14 1.56
N VAL A 298 9.04 -22.33 0.56
CA VAL A 298 10.38 -22.19 0.01
C VAL A 298 10.82 -20.75 -0.02
N ARG A 299 12.04 -20.48 0.49
CA ARG A 299 12.66 -19.18 0.41
C ARG A 299 14.06 -19.29 -0.18
N TYR A 300 14.37 -18.38 -1.09
CA TYR A 300 15.60 -18.36 -1.86
C TYR A 300 16.63 -17.46 -1.21
N PHE A 301 17.90 -17.76 -1.44
CA PHE A 301 19.02 -16.89 -1.10
C PHE A 301 20.15 -17.03 -2.15
N ALA A 302 21.04 -16.04 -2.17
CA ALA A 302 22.23 -16.07 -3.01
C ALA A 302 23.46 -15.69 -2.18
N ALA A 303 24.61 -16.22 -2.58
CA ALA A 303 25.91 -15.89 -2.03
C ALA A 303 26.94 -15.72 -3.15
N TRP A 304 27.87 -14.80 -2.96
CA TRP A 304 29.06 -14.74 -3.81
C TRP A 304 30.23 -15.42 -3.08
N ILE A 305 30.84 -16.40 -3.72
CA ILE A 305 31.99 -17.15 -3.18
C ILE A 305 33.25 -16.68 -3.90
N GLY A 306 34.02 -15.88 -3.21
CA GLY A 306 35.22 -15.28 -3.76
C GLY A 306 36.49 -15.66 -2.98
N PRO A 307 37.68 -15.31 -3.50
CA PRO A 307 38.90 -15.39 -2.71
C PRO A 307 38.82 -14.43 -1.52
N ALA A 308 39.49 -14.76 -0.44
CA ALA A 308 39.68 -13.83 0.65
C ALA A 308 40.38 -12.56 0.17
N PRO A 309 39.95 -11.34 0.58
CA PRO A 309 40.61 -10.11 0.16
C PRO A 309 42.07 -10.07 0.63
N ALA A 310 42.98 -9.68 -0.26
CA ALA A 310 44.39 -9.52 0.09
C ALA A 310 44.63 -8.12 0.68
N ILE A 311 44.90 -8.04 1.97
CA ILE A 311 44.94 -6.78 2.74
C ILE A 311 46.40 -6.37 3.00
N ARG A 312 46.71 -5.12 2.70
CA ARG A 312 47.95 -4.45 3.11
C ARG A 312 47.62 -3.56 4.32
N VAL A 313 48.13 -3.92 5.49
CA VAL A 313 47.97 -3.15 6.73
C VAL A 313 49.21 -2.29 6.98
N SER A 314 49.01 -1.00 7.27
CA SER A 314 50.09 -0.11 7.66
C SER A 314 50.47 -0.33 9.11
N ALA A 315 51.79 -0.40 9.40
CA ALA A 315 52.30 -0.47 10.78
C ALA A 315 51.94 0.77 11.62
N ALA A 316 51.68 1.92 10.98
CA ALA A 316 51.26 3.14 11.67
C ALA A 316 49.87 3.08 12.32
N LEU A 317 49.05 2.06 12.01
CA LEU A 317 47.78 1.80 12.66
C LEU A 317 47.91 1.20 14.06
N GLY A 318 49.10 0.73 14.41
CA GLY A 318 49.40 0.13 15.70
C GLY A 318 48.93 -1.34 15.83
N ARG A 319 49.20 -1.91 16.98
CA ARG A 319 49.06 -3.36 17.23
C ARG A 319 47.62 -3.91 17.10
N PHE A 320 46.60 -3.11 17.41
CA PHE A 320 45.20 -3.60 17.37
C PHE A 320 44.75 -3.91 15.94
N ALA A 321 45.12 -3.05 14.99
CA ALA A 321 44.84 -3.28 13.57
C ALA A 321 45.59 -4.52 13.04
N THR A 322 46.87 -4.65 13.41
CA THR A 322 47.70 -5.81 12.99
C THR A 322 47.13 -7.12 13.54
N ILE A 323 46.84 -7.19 14.84
CA ILE A 323 46.22 -8.38 15.47
C ILE A 323 44.86 -8.72 14.86
N ALA A 324 44.06 -7.72 14.55
CA ALA A 324 42.75 -7.94 13.92
C ALA A 324 42.89 -8.54 12.52
N ILE A 325 43.86 -8.07 11.70
CA ILE A 325 44.11 -8.65 10.38
C ILE A 325 44.72 -10.06 10.50
N GLU A 326 45.63 -10.30 11.44
CA GLU A 326 46.13 -11.65 11.73
C GLU A 326 45.01 -12.62 12.11
N ALA A 327 44.07 -12.18 12.93
CA ALA A 327 42.90 -12.98 13.28
C ALA A 327 42.00 -13.29 12.06
N LEU A 328 41.81 -12.32 11.15
CA LEU A 328 41.09 -12.55 9.90
C LEU A 328 41.84 -13.53 8.96
N VAL A 329 43.16 -13.45 8.91
CA VAL A 329 44.00 -14.39 8.12
C VAL A 329 43.91 -15.80 8.70
N GLN A 330 44.03 -15.96 10.02
CA GLN A 330 43.86 -17.26 10.68
C GLN A 330 42.44 -17.86 10.51
N ALA A 331 41.45 -17.01 10.35
CA ALA A 331 40.05 -17.42 10.09
C ALA A 331 39.77 -17.66 8.59
N ASP A 332 40.77 -17.62 7.70
CA ASP A 332 40.64 -17.69 6.23
C ASP A 332 39.72 -16.59 5.63
N ARG A 333 39.54 -15.47 6.32
CA ARG A 333 38.72 -14.34 5.89
C ARG A 333 39.48 -13.21 5.22
N ALA A 334 40.80 -13.24 5.30
CA ALA A 334 41.71 -12.33 4.63
C ALA A 334 43.00 -13.05 4.25
N THR A 335 43.76 -12.48 3.34
CA THR A 335 45.15 -12.85 3.05
C THR A 335 45.99 -11.59 3.12
N LEU A 336 47.32 -11.75 3.32
CA LEU A 336 48.23 -10.62 3.21
C LEU A 336 48.49 -10.34 1.73
N GLY A 337 48.38 -9.06 1.33
CA GLY A 337 48.57 -8.66 -0.06
C GLY A 337 48.24 -7.20 -0.29
N ALA A 338 47.80 -6.83 -1.48
CA ALA A 338 47.68 -5.44 -1.89
C ALA A 338 46.36 -5.10 -2.59
N ASP A 339 45.35 -5.95 -2.51
CA ASP A 339 44.05 -5.66 -3.13
C ASP A 339 43.31 -4.52 -2.41
N VAL A 340 43.44 -4.49 -1.07
CA VAL A 340 42.84 -3.44 -0.24
C VAL A 340 43.90 -2.89 0.72
N THR A 341 43.96 -1.58 0.84
CA THR A 341 44.87 -0.91 1.78
C THR A 341 44.13 -0.56 3.07
N PHE A 342 44.75 -0.86 4.22
CA PHE A 342 44.31 -0.41 5.53
C PHE A 342 45.39 0.46 6.16
N SER A 343 45.15 1.78 6.20
CA SER A 343 46.21 2.75 6.60
C SER A 343 45.62 4.04 7.19
N PRO A 344 46.45 4.85 7.86
CA PRO A 344 46.14 6.26 8.07
C PRO A 344 45.99 6.98 6.73
N ALA A 345 45.09 7.98 6.69
CA ALA A 345 44.72 8.66 5.44
C ALA A 345 45.90 9.41 4.78
N ASP A 346 46.89 9.83 5.55
CA ASP A 346 48.09 10.50 5.01
C ASP A 346 49.05 9.56 4.26
N GLU A 347 48.93 8.24 4.50
CA GLU A 347 49.70 7.21 3.79
C GLU A 347 48.95 6.62 2.59
N ALA A 348 47.70 7.06 2.35
CA ALA A 348 46.88 6.54 1.29
C ALA A 348 47.42 6.88 -0.11
N THR A 349 47.56 5.86 -0.96
CA THR A 349 48.09 6.00 -2.33
C THR A 349 47.16 5.44 -3.40
N THR A 350 46.37 4.44 -3.06
CA THR A 350 45.50 3.71 -3.98
C THR A 350 44.16 3.35 -3.33
N LEU A 351 43.14 3.14 -4.14
CA LEU A 351 41.87 2.53 -3.76
C LEU A 351 41.80 1.10 -4.35
N PRO A 352 41.07 0.20 -3.72
CA PRO A 352 40.21 0.40 -2.54
C PRO A 352 41.00 0.48 -1.22
N ALA A 353 40.46 1.27 -0.26
CA ALA A 353 41.12 1.50 1.01
C ALA A 353 40.17 1.72 2.19
N LEU A 354 40.54 1.19 3.37
CA LEU A 354 39.99 1.61 4.66
C LEU A 354 41.00 2.60 5.28
N LEU A 355 40.54 3.83 5.43
CA LEU A 355 41.36 4.97 5.84
C LEU A 355 40.91 5.46 7.23
N VAL A 356 41.87 5.77 8.08
CA VAL A 356 41.58 6.33 9.39
C VAL A 356 42.27 7.68 9.56
N ALA A 357 41.78 8.51 10.44
CA ALA A 357 42.43 9.76 10.79
C ALA A 357 43.84 9.47 11.35
N PRO A 358 44.88 10.22 10.99
CA PRO A 358 46.20 10.08 11.60
C PRO A 358 46.15 10.43 13.09
N SER A 359 46.97 9.73 13.89
CA SER A 359 47.09 9.98 15.34
C SER A 359 47.76 11.32 15.65
N ASP A 360 48.67 11.76 14.78
CA ASP A 360 49.37 13.06 14.89
C ASP A 360 48.60 14.15 14.12
N PRO A 361 48.09 15.19 14.82
CA PRO A 361 47.36 16.30 14.20
C PRO A 361 48.19 17.06 13.11
N VAL A 362 49.50 17.06 13.21
CA VAL A 362 50.40 17.69 12.21
C VAL A 362 50.25 17.05 10.83
N ARG A 363 49.87 15.77 10.78
CA ARG A 363 49.72 14.98 9.53
C ARG A 363 48.36 15.20 8.84
N ILE A 364 47.43 15.93 9.43
CA ILE A 364 46.09 16.17 8.86
C ILE A 364 46.13 16.88 7.51
N GLY A 365 47.07 17.83 7.34
CA GLY A 365 47.25 18.50 6.06
C GLY A 365 47.73 17.53 4.94
N ALA A 366 48.58 16.55 5.29
CA ALA A 366 48.99 15.50 4.38
C ALA A 366 47.84 14.53 4.07
N ALA A 367 47.07 14.15 5.07
CA ALA A 367 45.87 13.31 4.92
C ALA A 367 44.84 13.96 3.98
N ASN A 368 44.55 15.24 4.14
CA ASN A 368 43.61 15.96 3.26
C ASN A 368 44.11 16.06 1.81
N ARG A 369 45.43 16.20 1.60
CA ARG A 369 46.01 16.14 0.25
C ARG A 369 45.91 14.75 -0.35
N ALA A 370 46.11 13.69 0.42
CA ALA A 370 45.96 12.31 -0.03
C ALA A 370 44.51 12.01 -0.40
N LEU A 371 43.55 12.40 0.43
CA LEU A 371 42.09 12.27 0.14
C LEU A 371 41.73 13.02 -1.16
N ALA A 372 42.30 14.21 -1.40
CA ALA A 372 42.06 14.96 -2.63
C ALA A 372 42.57 14.23 -3.87
N ARG A 373 43.80 13.65 -3.81
CA ARG A 373 44.36 12.87 -4.91
C ARG A 373 43.60 11.62 -5.28
N LEU A 374 42.90 11.06 -4.31
CA LEU A 374 42.05 9.87 -4.46
C LEU A 374 40.59 10.21 -4.81
N ASP A 375 40.28 11.48 -5.11
CA ASP A 375 38.94 11.98 -5.40
C ASP A 375 37.91 11.67 -4.29
N ILE A 376 38.37 11.51 -3.04
CA ILE A 376 37.48 11.33 -1.89
C ILE A 376 36.95 12.71 -1.50
N PRO A 377 35.60 12.88 -1.42
CA PRO A 377 34.97 14.20 -1.23
C PRO A 377 35.04 14.74 0.20
N TRP A 378 35.57 13.98 1.13
CA TRP A 378 35.67 14.31 2.54
C TRP A 378 37.03 14.91 2.90
N ARG A 379 37.02 15.81 3.90
CA ARG A 379 38.23 16.40 4.49
C ARG A 379 38.12 16.38 6.00
N PHE A 380 39.23 16.11 6.67
CA PHE A 380 39.34 16.29 8.11
C PHE A 380 39.45 17.77 8.44
N GLY A 381 38.54 18.25 9.25
CA GLY A 381 38.49 19.61 9.78
C GLY A 381 38.99 19.67 11.22
N ASP A 382 38.27 20.41 12.06
CA ASP A 382 38.64 20.65 13.46
C ASP A 382 38.67 19.37 14.29
N LEU A 383 39.68 19.29 15.19
CA LEU A 383 39.77 18.23 16.19
C LEU A 383 38.69 18.43 17.27
N ARG A 384 37.88 17.43 17.49
CA ARG A 384 36.86 17.37 18.54
C ARG A 384 37.33 16.42 19.64
N ARG A 385 37.28 16.88 20.90
CA ARG A 385 37.59 16.09 22.09
C ARG A 385 36.35 16.03 22.98
N GLY A 386 36.09 14.89 23.54
CA GLY A 386 34.96 14.62 24.44
C GLY A 386 34.32 13.29 24.14
N GLU A 387 33.98 12.58 25.19
CA GLU A 387 33.36 11.25 25.06
C GLU A 387 31.95 11.35 24.51
N SER A 388 31.68 10.57 23.49
CA SER A 388 30.35 10.47 22.84
C SER A 388 30.11 9.05 22.33
N SER A 389 28.87 8.59 22.45
CA SER A 389 28.44 7.29 21.94
C SER A 389 28.31 7.32 20.42
N VAL A 390 28.49 6.15 19.80
CA VAL A 390 28.30 5.95 18.37
C VAL A 390 26.94 5.35 18.10
N GLN A 391 26.30 5.81 17.00
CA GLN A 391 25.06 5.27 16.48
C GLN A 391 25.29 4.80 15.04
N SER A 392 24.87 3.57 14.75
CA SER A 392 24.79 3.10 13.36
C SER A 392 23.67 3.80 12.63
N THR A 393 23.84 4.07 11.34
CA THR A 393 22.76 4.58 10.49
C THR A 393 21.80 3.47 10.02
N SER A 394 22.21 2.20 10.10
CA SER A 394 21.34 1.05 9.89
C SER A 394 20.55 0.73 11.15
N ARG A 395 19.22 0.59 11.03
CA ARG A 395 18.31 0.35 12.18
C ARG A 395 18.57 -0.96 12.92
N ASP A 396 19.06 -1.98 12.21
CA ASP A 396 19.25 -3.34 12.75
C ASP A 396 20.70 -3.63 13.16
N ASP A 397 21.60 -2.64 13.04
CA ASP A 397 23.02 -2.84 13.28
C ASP A 397 23.40 -2.47 14.72
N SER A 398 23.69 -3.51 15.51
CA SER A 398 24.21 -3.39 16.87
C SER A 398 25.73 -3.31 16.95
N THR A 399 26.45 -3.24 15.82
CA THR A 399 27.93 -3.30 15.72
C THR A 399 28.61 -2.24 16.58
N PHE A 400 28.04 -1.05 16.68
CA PHE A 400 28.62 0.05 17.44
C PHE A 400 27.99 0.22 18.84
N LYS A 401 27.20 -0.74 19.29
CA LYS A 401 26.68 -0.73 20.65
C LYS A 401 27.85 -0.72 21.65
N ASP A 402 27.82 0.19 22.60
CA ASP A 402 28.86 0.40 23.59
C ASP A 402 30.23 0.88 23.04
N VAL A 403 30.27 1.40 21.82
CA VAL A 403 31.45 2.08 21.30
C VAL A 403 31.39 3.56 21.65
N ASN A 404 32.47 4.05 22.27
CA ASN A 404 32.66 5.45 22.61
C ASN A 404 33.81 6.05 21.78
N VAL A 405 33.64 7.32 21.40
CA VAL A 405 34.64 8.13 20.72
C VAL A 405 35.02 9.28 21.63
N VAL A 406 36.33 9.40 21.94
CA VAL A 406 36.89 10.46 22.77
C VAL A 406 37.54 11.55 21.91
N LEU A 407 38.14 11.14 20.79
CA LEU A 407 38.84 12.02 19.90
C LEU A 407 38.45 11.74 18.44
N ARG A 408 37.99 12.77 17.74
CA ARG A 408 37.64 12.68 16.32
C ARG A 408 37.92 14.00 15.61
N TYR A 409 38.06 13.92 14.29
CA TYR A 409 38.08 15.09 13.42
C TYR A 409 36.69 15.29 12.82
N ARG A 410 36.22 16.53 12.74
CA ARG A 410 35.00 16.82 12.00
C ARG A 410 35.23 16.52 10.52
N LEU A 411 34.37 15.71 9.93
CA LEU A 411 34.39 15.47 8.49
C LEU A 411 33.62 16.60 7.78
N ALA A 412 34.30 17.31 6.91
CA ALA A 412 33.75 18.36 6.06
C ALA A 412 33.78 17.90 4.60
N GLY A 413 32.72 18.15 3.85
CA GLY A 413 32.62 17.80 2.43
C GLY A 413 31.18 17.88 1.96
N SER A 414 30.96 18.04 0.65
CA SER A 414 29.65 17.79 0.04
C SER A 414 29.56 16.30 -0.26
N ALA A 415 28.63 15.60 0.39
CA ALA A 415 28.38 14.20 0.11
C ALA A 415 27.78 14.08 -1.31
N PRO A 416 28.47 13.48 -2.29
CA PRO A 416 27.84 13.07 -3.53
C PRO A 416 26.83 11.95 -3.22
N VAL A 417 25.87 11.73 -4.12
CA VAL A 417 24.79 10.73 -3.98
C VAL A 417 25.32 9.31 -3.67
N ALA A 418 26.56 9.01 -4.05
CA ALA A 418 27.21 7.71 -3.82
C ALA A 418 27.94 7.59 -2.46
N THR A 419 27.87 8.57 -1.57
CA THR A 419 28.54 8.55 -0.27
C THR A 419 27.57 8.23 0.84
N ASP A 420 27.81 7.11 1.54
CA ASP A 420 27.01 6.65 2.66
C ASP A 420 27.65 7.09 3.99
N THR A 421 26.83 7.61 4.90
CA THR A 421 27.23 7.71 6.30
C THR A 421 26.90 6.39 7.00
N LEU A 422 27.91 5.68 7.50
CA LEU A 422 27.78 4.37 8.14
C LEU A 422 27.57 4.48 9.64
N ALA A 423 28.20 5.46 10.28
CA ALA A 423 28.03 5.73 11.69
C ALA A 423 28.15 7.22 12.00
N VAL A 424 27.40 7.65 13.02
CA VAL A 424 27.41 9.03 13.50
C VAL A 424 27.76 9.07 14.99
N THR A 425 28.39 10.16 15.42
CA THR A 425 28.65 10.43 16.82
C THR A 425 28.42 11.91 17.14
N ALA A 426 27.71 12.21 18.18
CA ALA A 426 27.28 13.56 18.54
C ALA A 426 26.60 14.33 17.37
N GLY A 427 25.83 13.63 16.52
CA GLY A 427 25.13 14.21 15.38
C GLY A 427 26.01 14.50 14.15
N GLU A 428 27.32 14.16 14.17
CA GLU A 428 28.25 14.35 13.06
C GLU A 428 28.66 13.01 12.45
N PRO A 429 28.92 12.91 11.11
CA PRO A 429 29.47 11.71 10.49
C PRO A 429 30.79 11.29 11.14
N TRP A 430 30.89 10.03 11.53
CA TRP A 430 32.11 9.46 12.11
C TRP A 430 32.78 8.43 11.21
N ILE A 431 31.98 7.56 10.59
CA ILE A 431 32.43 6.64 9.54
C ILE A 431 31.60 6.92 8.30
N VAL A 432 32.29 7.15 7.21
CA VAL A 432 31.66 7.38 5.89
C VAL A 432 32.23 6.39 4.87
N GLY A 433 31.42 6.01 3.89
CA GLY A 433 31.80 5.15 2.79
C GLY A 433 31.54 5.80 1.44
N GLY A 434 32.16 5.27 0.41
CA GLY A 434 31.94 5.66 -0.97
C GLY A 434 32.61 4.65 -1.91
N PRO A 435 32.60 4.89 -3.23
CA PRO A 435 33.18 3.97 -4.18
C PRO A 435 34.66 3.69 -3.88
N GLY A 436 34.95 2.46 -3.42
CA GLY A 436 36.30 1.99 -3.12
C GLY A 436 36.94 2.55 -1.85
N TYR A 437 36.22 3.26 -0.97
CA TYR A 437 36.79 3.71 0.28
C TYR A 437 35.81 3.61 1.46
N VAL A 438 36.38 3.44 2.66
CA VAL A 438 35.77 3.69 3.96
C VAL A 438 36.71 4.62 4.72
N LEU A 439 36.15 5.70 5.30
CA LEU A 439 36.90 6.71 6.03
C LEU A 439 36.39 6.82 7.45
N VAL A 440 37.27 6.66 8.44
CA VAL A 440 37.00 6.80 9.87
C VAL A 440 37.59 8.12 10.38
N ALA A 441 36.75 8.91 11.04
CA ALA A 441 37.12 10.26 11.51
C ALA A 441 38.02 10.27 12.76
N SER A 442 38.34 9.11 13.32
CA SER A 442 39.20 8.95 14.50
C SER A 442 40.40 8.07 14.19
N PRO A 443 41.56 8.26 14.86
CA PRO A 443 42.58 7.22 14.95
C PRO A 443 41.98 5.95 15.59
N LEU A 444 42.43 4.77 15.17
CA LEU A 444 42.03 3.48 15.76
C LEU A 444 42.93 3.11 16.96
N ALA A 445 42.98 3.99 17.95
CA ALA A 445 43.70 3.79 19.20
C ALA A 445 42.75 3.93 20.39
N PRO A 446 42.98 3.17 21.51
CA PRO A 446 42.07 3.15 22.64
C PRO A 446 41.85 4.50 23.35
N ASP A 447 42.79 5.42 23.23
CA ASP A 447 42.73 6.80 23.70
C ASP A 447 41.86 7.71 22.83
N ALA A 448 41.59 7.30 21.58
CA ALA A 448 40.74 8.02 20.63
C ALA A 448 39.34 7.40 20.51
N THR A 449 39.24 6.07 20.49
CA THR A 449 37.98 5.34 20.43
C THR A 449 38.08 3.96 21.06
N SER A 450 37.00 3.51 21.68
CA SER A 450 36.94 2.15 22.27
C SER A 450 36.73 1.05 21.19
N LEU A 451 36.49 1.38 19.92
CA LEU A 451 36.21 0.40 18.86
C LEU A 451 37.29 -0.72 18.77
N PRO A 452 38.62 -0.46 18.78
CA PRO A 452 39.62 -1.51 18.61
C PRO A 452 39.67 -2.56 19.74
N ILE A 453 39.10 -2.24 20.90
CA ILE A 453 39.03 -3.14 22.06
C ILE A 453 37.66 -3.79 22.26
N ARG A 454 36.71 -3.56 21.34
CA ARG A 454 35.39 -4.18 21.39
C ARG A 454 35.37 -5.47 20.56
N ALA A 455 34.56 -6.43 20.98
CA ALA A 455 34.39 -7.70 20.28
C ALA A 455 33.88 -7.51 18.82
N ALA A 456 33.14 -6.44 18.56
CA ALA A 456 32.64 -6.09 17.24
C ALA A 456 33.72 -5.63 16.23
N PHE A 457 34.94 -5.29 16.67
CA PHE A 457 35.96 -4.71 15.79
C PHE A 457 36.39 -5.64 14.65
N VAL A 458 36.71 -6.89 14.97
CA VAL A 458 37.15 -7.88 13.95
C VAL A 458 36.04 -8.24 12.99
N PRO A 459 34.80 -8.54 13.45
CA PRO A 459 33.65 -8.73 12.55
C PRO A 459 33.38 -7.52 11.65
N TRP A 460 33.41 -6.31 12.19
CA TRP A 460 33.23 -5.07 11.43
C TRP A 460 34.31 -4.91 10.34
N LEU A 461 35.58 -5.13 10.65
CA LEU A 461 36.65 -5.11 9.66
C LEU A 461 36.44 -6.17 8.56
N ALA A 462 36.03 -7.39 8.93
CA ALA A 462 35.71 -8.44 7.97
C ALA A 462 34.60 -8.00 7.00
N GLU A 463 33.59 -7.34 7.50
CA GLU A 463 32.49 -6.80 6.69
C GLU A 463 32.97 -5.69 5.75
N MET A 464 33.73 -4.71 6.26
CA MET A 464 34.26 -3.62 5.44
C MET A 464 35.14 -4.14 4.30
N PHE A 465 36.04 -5.07 4.57
CA PHE A 465 36.92 -5.62 3.54
C PHE A 465 36.21 -6.55 2.57
N SER A 466 35.25 -7.35 3.02
CA SER A 466 34.59 -8.30 2.15
C SER A 466 33.45 -7.70 1.35
N GLN A 467 32.67 -6.80 1.96
CA GLN A 467 31.44 -6.29 1.34
C GLN A 467 31.60 -4.91 0.71
N ARG A 468 32.32 -3.98 1.38
CA ARG A 468 32.44 -2.60 0.92
C ARG A 468 33.64 -2.34 0.02
N LEU A 469 34.76 -2.98 0.31
CA LEU A 469 36.02 -2.72 -0.36
C LEU A 469 36.46 -3.84 -1.31
N GLY A 470 35.76 -4.96 -1.32
CA GLY A 470 36.07 -6.09 -2.22
C GLY A 470 35.76 -5.74 -3.68
N ARG A 471 36.76 -5.87 -4.55
CA ARG A 471 36.69 -5.51 -5.99
C ARG A 471 35.69 -6.32 -6.81
N GLU A 472 35.31 -7.51 -6.36
CA GLU A 472 34.48 -8.46 -7.11
C GLU A 472 33.16 -8.82 -6.40
N ALA A 473 32.76 -8.05 -5.39
CA ALA A 473 31.49 -8.31 -4.73
C ALA A 473 30.36 -7.87 -5.66
N GLY A 474 29.70 -8.82 -6.28
CA GLY A 474 28.46 -8.55 -7.00
C GLY A 474 27.37 -8.10 -6.03
N THR A 475 26.48 -7.26 -6.50
CA THR A 475 25.37 -6.74 -5.71
C THR A 475 24.32 -7.84 -5.54
N ILE A 476 23.91 -8.13 -4.29
CA ILE A 476 22.72 -8.93 -4.00
C ILE A 476 21.59 -7.97 -3.64
N VAL A 477 20.49 -8.06 -4.37
CA VAL A 477 19.29 -7.28 -4.14
C VAL A 477 18.16 -8.23 -3.75
N ASN A 478 17.50 -7.96 -2.63
CA ASN A 478 16.31 -8.70 -2.22
C ASN A 478 15.07 -7.92 -2.64
N ALA A 479 14.07 -8.62 -3.16
CA ALA A 479 12.82 -8.03 -3.62
C ALA A 479 11.64 -8.96 -3.37
N THR A 480 10.44 -8.38 -3.35
CA THR A 480 9.19 -9.12 -3.47
C THR A 480 8.79 -9.25 -4.94
N PRO A 481 8.01 -10.27 -5.32
CA PRO A 481 7.49 -10.41 -6.68
C PRO A 481 6.82 -9.14 -7.19
N GLY A 482 7.13 -8.73 -8.42
CA GLY A 482 6.58 -7.55 -9.08
C GLY A 482 7.10 -6.20 -8.56
N ALA A 483 7.96 -6.15 -7.53
CA ALA A 483 8.46 -4.90 -6.97
C ALA A 483 9.30 -4.11 -7.99
N MET A 484 9.12 -2.80 -8.02
CA MET A 484 9.96 -1.89 -8.81
C MET A 484 11.22 -1.52 -8.03
N LEU A 485 12.37 -1.77 -8.62
CA LEU A 485 13.69 -1.57 -8.01
C LEU A 485 14.49 -0.54 -8.79
N ALA A 486 15.33 0.22 -8.11
CA ALA A 486 16.35 1.02 -8.77
C ALA A 486 17.36 0.10 -9.48
N ARG A 487 17.72 0.42 -10.71
CA ARG A 487 18.71 -0.33 -11.48
C ARG A 487 20.08 -0.24 -10.81
N PRO A 488 20.72 -1.37 -10.47
CA PRO A 488 22.09 -1.33 -9.96
C PRO A 488 23.06 -0.73 -11.00
N ALA A 489 24.09 -0.04 -10.52
CA ALA A 489 25.04 0.62 -11.39
C ALA A 489 25.75 -0.38 -12.33
N GLY A 490 25.81 -0.04 -13.63
CA GLY A 490 26.45 -0.85 -14.65
C GLY A 490 25.65 -2.07 -15.15
N VAL A 491 24.52 -2.38 -14.56
CA VAL A 491 23.67 -3.50 -15.01
C VAL A 491 22.89 -3.11 -16.27
N ASP A 492 22.92 -3.97 -17.29
CA ASP A 492 22.26 -3.76 -18.58
C ASP A 492 21.14 -4.77 -18.88
N ALA A 493 21.14 -5.92 -18.20
CA ALA A 493 20.10 -6.92 -18.38
C ALA A 493 19.85 -7.75 -17.11
N LEU A 494 18.66 -8.38 -17.07
CA LEU A 494 18.26 -9.39 -16.08
C LEU A 494 18.10 -10.75 -16.78
N GLU A 495 18.76 -11.77 -16.29
CA GLU A 495 18.59 -13.15 -16.75
C GLU A 495 17.48 -13.81 -15.93
N LEU A 496 16.35 -14.14 -16.60
CA LEU A 496 15.14 -14.69 -15.98
C LEU A 496 15.20 -16.21 -15.81
N SER A 497 15.77 -16.92 -16.80
CA SER A 497 16.01 -18.35 -16.79
C SER A 497 17.19 -18.64 -17.72
N GLU A 498 17.67 -19.87 -17.76
CA GLU A 498 18.79 -20.22 -18.65
C GLU A 498 18.51 -19.77 -20.09
N GLY A 499 19.28 -18.76 -20.54
CA GLY A 499 19.21 -18.19 -21.87
C GLY A 499 18.15 -17.11 -22.10
N GLN A 500 17.19 -16.90 -21.20
CA GLN A 500 16.18 -15.85 -21.34
C GLN A 500 16.66 -14.57 -20.66
N ARG A 501 16.93 -13.52 -21.43
CA ARG A 501 17.43 -12.23 -20.96
C ARG A 501 16.45 -11.11 -21.25
N GLN A 502 16.23 -10.27 -20.25
CA GLN A 502 15.44 -9.05 -20.35
C GLN A 502 16.38 -7.84 -20.29
N ALA A 503 16.44 -7.04 -21.34
CA ALA A 503 17.21 -5.81 -21.32
C ALA A 503 16.61 -4.78 -20.38
N ILE A 504 17.44 -4.05 -19.63
CA ILE A 504 17.04 -2.98 -18.73
C ILE A 504 17.40 -1.65 -19.40
N THR A 505 16.42 -0.90 -19.86
CA THR A 505 16.61 0.35 -20.61
C THR A 505 16.40 1.62 -19.77
N GLY A 506 15.80 1.50 -18.58
CA GLY A 506 15.50 2.64 -17.68
C GLY A 506 16.37 2.65 -16.42
N ASP A 507 16.04 3.56 -15.51
CA ASP A 507 16.66 3.66 -14.18
C ASP A 507 16.03 2.71 -13.15
N SER A 508 15.04 1.94 -13.55
CA SER A 508 14.35 0.96 -12.72
C SER A 508 14.15 -0.35 -13.45
N VAL A 509 13.98 -1.42 -12.69
CA VAL A 509 13.67 -2.77 -13.17
C VAL A 509 12.58 -3.38 -12.30
N ALA A 510 11.61 -4.04 -12.94
CA ALA A 510 10.60 -4.81 -12.21
C ALA A 510 11.18 -6.17 -11.81
N ALA A 511 11.01 -6.55 -10.55
CA ALA A 511 11.30 -7.91 -10.12
C ALA A 511 10.34 -8.88 -10.81
N PRO A 512 10.80 -10.07 -11.21
CA PRO A 512 9.92 -11.12 -11.73
C PRO A 512 8.79 -11.47 -10.75
N ASP A 513 7.63 -11.87 -11.29
CA ASP A 513 6.47 -12.25 -10.48
C ASP A 513 6.65 -13.61 -9.78
N LYS A 514 7.60 -14.41 -10.22
CA LYS A 514 7.88 -15.72 -9.60
C LYS A 514 9.02 -15.61 -8.60
N PRO A 515 8.88 -16.16 -7.38
CA PRO A 515 9.99 -16.31 -6.45
C PRO A 515 11.15 -17.11 -7.05
N GLY A 516 12.38 -16.70 -6.74
CA GLY A 516 13.58 -17.32 -7.29
C GLY A 516 14.82 -16.45 -7.18
N VAL A 517 15.94 -16.93 -7.72
CA VAL A 517 17.15 -16.14 -7.86
C VAL A 517 17.42 -15.87 -9.34
N TYR A 518 17.58 -14.61 -9.66
CA TYR A 518 17.81 -14.08 -11.00
C TYR A 518 19.17 -13.40 -11.05
N SER A 519 19.78 -13.33 -12.24
CA SER A 519 21.13 -12.77 -12.38
C SER A 519 21.09 -11.39 -13.04
N PHE A 520 21.66 -10.39 -12.38
CA PHE A 520 21.98 -9.14 -13.04
C PHE A 520 23.20 -9.34 -13.95
N LEU A 521 23.12 -8.83 -15.19
CA LEU A 521 24.18 -8.91 -16.16
C LEU A 521 24.77 -7.53 -16.48
N THR A 522 26.07 -7.50 -16.75
CA THR A 522 26.82 -6.36 -17.30
C THR A 522 27.64 -6.88 -18.47
N GLY A 523 27.33 -6.41 -19.70
CA GLY A 523 28.00 -6.92 -20.90
C GLY A 523 27.88 -8.43 -21.10
N GLY A 524 26.77 -9.03 -20.63
CA GLY A 524 26.49 -10.46 -20.72
C GLY A 524 27.16 -11.32 -19.64
N VAL A 525 27.90 -10.73 -18.70
CA VAL A 525 28.54 -11.42 -17.56
C VAL A 525 27.70 -11.19 -16.30
N ARG A 526 27.57 -12.20 -15.44
CA ARG A 526 26.85 -12.09 -14.17
C ARG A 526 27.59 -11.13 -13.23
N ALA A 527 26.94 -10.00 -12.93
CA ALA A 527 27.47 -8.94 -12.08
C ALA A 527 26.75 -8.85 -10.71
N GLY A 528 25.63 -9.53 -10.56
CA GLY A 528 24.85 -9.50 -9.32
C GLY A 528 23.76 -10.58 -9.29
N ALA A 529 23.06 -10.64 -8.18
CA ALA A 529 21.89 -11.51 -8.00
C ALA A 529 20.68 -10.69 -7.51
N LEU A 530 19.54 -10.97 -8.08
CA LEU A 530 18.22 -10.53 -7.61
C LEU A 530 17.53 -11.72 -6.97
N VAL A 531 17.31 -11.64 -5.68
CA VAL A 531 16.63 -12.68 -4.91
C VAL A 531 15.19 -12.24 -4.68
N VAL A 532 14.25 -12.94 -5.29
CA VAL A 532 12.82 -12.63 -5.20
C VAL A 532 12.16 -13.64 -4.28
N ASN A 533 11.56 -13.14 -3.20
CA ASN A 533 10.86 -13.93 -2.21
C ASN A 533 9.52 -13.29 -1.83
N PRO A 534 8.52 -14.10 -1.42
CA PRO A 534 7.27 -13.56 -0.88
C PRO A 534 7.50 -12.68 0.36
N GLU A 535 6.56 -11.75 0.59
CA GLU A 535 6.56 -10.93 1.80
C GLU A 535 6.34 -11.82 3.04
N PRO A 536 7.19 -11.76 4.06
CA PRO A 536 7.04 -12.62 5.25
C PRO A 536 5.73 -12.43 6.01
N ALA A 537 5.13 -11.24 5.91
CA ALA A 537 3.86 -10.92 6.57
C ALA A 537 2.69 -11.76 6.05
N GLU A 538 2.75 -12.24 4.79
CA GLU A 538 1.73 -13.08 4.17
C GLU A 538 1.63 -14.49 4.78
N SER A 539 2.70 -14.94 5.43
CA SER A 539 2.75 -16.24 6.11
C SER A 539 2.04 -16.25 7.47
N ASP A 540 1.72 -15.09 8.04
CA ASP A 540 0.95 -15.00 9.28
C ASP A 540 -0.55 -15.03 8.98
N LEU A 541 -1.13 -16.21 8.96
CA LEU A 541 -2.54 -16.43 8.63
C LEU A 541 -3.54 -16.09 9.75
N ARG A 542 -3.11 -15.40 10.82
CA ARG A 542 -4.04 -14.93 11.86
C ARG A 542 -5.00 -13.91 11.29
N ARG A 543 -6.28 -14.05 11.62
CA ARG A 543 -7.37 -13.24 11.05
C ARG A 543 -8.02 -12.35 12.10
N LEU A 544 -8.40 -11.14 11.69
CA LEU A 544 -9.24 -10.26 12.50
C LEU A 544 -10.67 -10.79 12.56
N SER A 545 -11.37 -10.55 13.66
CA SER A 545 -12.82 -10.75 13.70
C SER A 545 -13.53 -9.76 12.76
N PRO A 546 -14.75 -10.07 12.28
CA PRO A 546 -15.50 -9.11 11.44
C PRO A 546 -15.68 -7.74 12.11
N GLN A 547 -15.88 -7.69 13.42
CA GLN A 547 -16.02 -6.45 14.17
C GLN A 547 -14.70 -5.66 14.23
N ALA A 548 -13.57 -6.36 14.47
CA ALA A 548 -12.25 -5.74 14.46
C ALA A 548 -11.90 -5.19 13.08
N LEU A 549 -12.21 -5.94 12.01
CA LEU A 549 -12.02 -5.50 10.63
C LEU A 549 -12.87 -4.26 10.30
N ALA A 550 -14.16 -4.27 10.67
CA ALA A 550 -15.02 -3.11 10.49
C ALA A 550 -14.50 -1.85 11.21
N SER A 551 -13.91 -2.01 12.39
CA SER A 551 -13.34 -0.89 13.16
C SER A 551 -12.11 -0.24 12.50
N ARG A 552 -11.44 -0.94 11.57
CA ARG A 552 -10.31 -0.41 10.79
C ARG A 552 -10.75 0.43 9.59
N ILE A 553 -12.02 0.42 9.24
CA ILE A 553 -12.53 1.10 8.05
C ILE A 553 -13.43 2.27 8.47
N ARG A 554 -13.09 3.48 8.03
CA ARG A 554 -13.88 4.68 8.23
C ARG A 554 -14.61 5.04 6.93
N ALA A 555 -15.94 4.95 6.94
CA ALA A 555 -16.80 5.22 5.80
C ALA A 555 -18.17 5.71 6.27
N THR A 556 -19.08 6.06 5.36
CA THR A 556 -20.45 6.46 5.70
C THR A 556 -21.18 5.37 6.47
N SER A 557 -21.01 4.12 6.07
CA SER A 557 -21.46 2.94 6.82
C SER A 557 -20.54 1.78 6.49
N VAL A 558 -20.21 0.96 7.49
CA VAL A 558 -19.40 -0.25 7.32
C VAL A 558 -20.19 -1.41 7.91
N ARG A 559 -20.36 -2.45 7.12
CA ARG A 559 -20.87 -3.75 7.55
C ARG A 559 -19.86 -4.81 7.21
N SER A 560 -19.52 -5.64 8.16
CA SER A 560 -18.61 -6.75 7.98
C SER A 560 -19.25 -8.04 8.44
N GLY A 561 -19.04 -9.11 7.70
CA GLY A 561 -19.62 -10.41 8.02
C GLY A 561 -18.97 -11.55 7.27
N GLU A 562 -19.33 -12.78 7.66
CA GLU A 562 -18.86 -14.05 7.12
C GLU A 562 -19.97 -14.78 6.34
N ASP A 563 -21.19 -14.24 6.36
CA ASP A 563 -22.31 -14.79 5.62
C ASP A 563 -22.43 -14.13 4.24
N SER A 564 -22.09 -14.87 3.21
CA SER A 564 -22.18 -14.43 1.81
C SER A 564 -23.62 -14.04 1.43
N THR A 565 -24.63 -14.68 2.02
CA THR A 565 -26.05 -14.38 1.75
C THR A 565 -26.41 -13.01 2.32
N ALA A 566 -25.96 -12.71 3.55
CA ALA A 566 -26.18 -11.41 4.18
C ALA A 566 -25.45 -10.29 3.41
N VAL A 567 -24.20 -10.50 3.00
CA VAL A 567 -23.45 -9.52 2.19
C VAL A 567 -24.18 -9.26 0.88
N ARG A 568 -24.60 -10.30 0.17
CA ARG A 568 -25.38 -10.17 -1.07
C ARG A 568 -26.68 -9.41 -0.86
N ALA A 569 -27.39 -9.63 0.24
CA ALA A 569 -28.66 -8.95 0.51
C ALA A 569 -28.48 -7.43 0.73
N HIS A 570 -27.32 -7.01 1.23
CA HIS A 570 -27.06 -5.61 1.60
C HIS A 570 -26.33 -4.79 0.51
N VAL A 571 -25.75 -5.44 -0.52
CA VAL A 571 -25.25 -4.70 -1.69
C VAL A 571 -26.41 -4.30 -2.59
N PHE A 572 -26.34 -3.12 -3.19
CA PHE A 572 -27.40 -2.53 -4.00
C PHE A 572 -28.74 -2.37 -3.23
N ASP A 573 -28.66 -2.08 -1.92
CA ASP A 573 -29.82 -1.95 -1.03
C ASP A 573 -30.46 -0.54 -1.09
N SER A 574 -30.09 0.28 -2.06
CA SER A 574 -30.67 1.60 -2.25
C SER A 574 -31.97 1.49 -3.07
N ALA A 575 -33.10 1.74 -2.44
CA ALA A 575 -34.37 1.80 -3.16
C ALA A 575 -34.31 2.85 -4.27
N PRO A 576 -34.80 2.54 -5.51
CA PRO A 576 -34.81 3.48 -6.60
C PRO A 576 -35.64 4.71 -6.23
N ARG A 577 -35.05 5.88 -6.39
CA ARG A 577 -35.70 7.17 -6.16
C ARG A 577 -36.28 7.68 -7.46
N ARG A 578 -37.60 7.84 -7.53
CA ARG A 578 -38.25 8.44 -8.70
C ARG A 578 -38.57 9.91 -8.43
N PRO A 579 -38.21 10.82 -9.35
CA PRO A 579 -38.59 12.22 -9.22
C PRO A 579 -40.07 12.38 -9.54
N LEU A 580 -40.79 13.09 -8.65
CA LEU A 580 -42.19 13.43 -8.84
C LEU A 580 -42.42 14.74 -9.61
N VAL A 581 -41.36 15.32 -10.19
CA VAL A 581 -41.41 16.61 -10.89
C VAL A 581 -42.43 16.57 -12.05
N LEU A 582 -42.30 15.57 -12.95
CA LEU A 582 -43.16 15.45 -14.12
C LEU A 582 -44.66 15.23 -13.76
N PRO A 583 -45.01 14.29 -12.86
CA PRO A 583 -46.41 14.14 -12.41
C PRO A 583 -46.98 15.42 -11.80
N LEU A 584 -46.20 16.14 -10.99
CA LEU A 584 -46.66 17.39 -10.33
C LEU A 584 -46.84 18.51 -11.37
N LEU A 585 -45.95 18.65 -12.36
CA LEU A 585 -46.11 19.60 -13.44
C LEU A 585 -47.36 19.28 -14.32
N LEU A 586 -47.59 18.00 -14.63
CA LEU A 586 -48.80 17.58 -15.34
C LEU A 586 -50.08 17.90 -14.56
N LEU A 587 -50.06 17.69 -13.24
CA LEU A 587 -51.18 18.04 -12.37
C LEU A 587 -51.43 19.55 -12.33
N ALA A 588 -50.37 20.35 -12.31
CA ALA A 588 -50.47 21.82 -12.39
C ALA A 588 -51.07 22.27 -13.73
N VAL A 589 -50.61 21.68 -14.84
CA VAL A 589 -51.18 21.98 -16.18
C VAL A 589 -52.67 21.60 -16.27
N VAL A 590 -53.03 20.43 -15.78
CA VAL A 590 -54.47 20.00 -15.70
C VAL A 590 -55.29 20.96 -14.87
N ALA A 591 -54.80 21.43 -13.73
CA ALA A 591 -55.49 22.41 -12.89
C ALA A 591 -55.65 23.76 -13.62
N LEU A 592 -54.66 24.25 -14.38
CA LEU A 592 -54.74 25.47 -15.16
C LEU A 592 -55.68 25.34 -16.36
N VAL A 593 -55.68 24.20 -17.08
CA VAL A 593 -56.59 23.92 -18.16
C VAL A 593 -58.04 23.84 -17.67
N ALA A 594 -58.27 23.16 -16.53
CA ALA A 594 -59.59 23.10 -15.88
C ALA A 594 -60.06 24.51 -15.49
N GLU A 595 -59.19 25.35 -14.94
CA GLU A 595 -59.46 26.75 -14.65
C GLU A 595 -59.88 27.54 -15.89
N SER A 596 -59.12 27.42 -16.98
CA SER A 596 -59.40 28.14 -18.21
C SER A 596 -60.72 27.73 -18.87
N THR A 597 -61.08 26.44 -18.83
CA THR A 597 -62.35 25.93 -19.37
C THR A 597 -63.54 26.38 -18.51
N LEU A 598 -63.39 26.42 -17.19
CA LEU A 598 -64.40 26.91 -16.27
C LEU A 598 -64.61 28.44 -16.39
N THR A 599 -63.56 29.19 -16.73
CA THR A 599 -63.64 30.64 -16.96
C THR A 599 -64.17 30.97 -18.37
N GLY A 600 -63.81 30.18 -19.40
CA GLY A 600 -64.29 30.36 -20.78
C GLY A 600 -65.77 30.16 -20.99
N ARG A 601 -66.37 29.19 -20.32
CA ARG A 601 -67.85 28.94 -20.33
C ARG A 601 -68.68 30.09 -19.75
N SER A 602 -68.08 31.09 -19.18
CA SER A 602 -68.76 32.29 -18.65
C SER A 602 -68.83 33.43 -19.65
N ARG A 603 -68.03 33.42 -20.71
CA ARG A 603 -68.02 34.45 -21.75
C ARG A 603 -68.85 34.14 -22.98
N GLY A 604 -69.30 32.89 -23.17
CA GLY A 604 -70.13 32.45 -24.27
C GLY A 604 -71.65 32.39 -23.97
N GLY A 605 -72.11 32.92 -22.86
CA GLY A 605 -73.52 32.93 -22.44
C GLY A 605 -74.01 34.32 -21.97
N ALA A 606 -73.55 35.38 -22.68
CA ALA A 606 -74.09 36.74 -22.54
C ALA A 606 -74.66 37.19 -23.88
#